data_34bc4fef38ed4c72e296a5d73496c86c
#
_entry.id   34bc4fef38ed4c72e296a5d73496c86c
#
_cell.length_a   1.000
_cell.length_b   1.000
_cell.length_c   1.000
_cell.angle_alpha   90.00
_cell.angle_beta   90.00
_cell.angle_gamma   90.00
#
_symmetry.space_group_name_H-M   'P 1'
#
loop_
_entity.id
_entity.type
_entity.pdbx_description
1 polymer ?
#
loop_
_entity_poly.entity_id
_entity_poly.type
_entity_poly.pdbx_seq_one_letter_code
_entity_poly.pdbx_strand_id
1 'polypeptide(L)'
;MLSAVLPLFATATLFVGLLASGVLLTLRWRVDHRLEDRSFVLQWALGFFFFALVNLPVVLINLGLSASFSFIPVFFSMALLAALAATLFFYRATVSILTPSRIARDVFPLALYLGFAVIFLTLFLQEREKAPTLLGLFVVALSIPRDLFLSTSFFHFFLHGFRGPETARRIGPLLISMAWIGILILNVVVWFELFRYPPDFWAIRLSSLGWWYVARFFVTAMLFAGFLPLPPKQKAFFEP
;
A
#
# COMPACT_ATOMS: atom_id res chain seq x y z
N MET A 1 17.69 -11.11 23.60
CA MET A 1 18.22 -10.94 22.22
C MET A 1 17.21 -11.29 21.13
N LEU A 2 16.53 -12.43 21.18
CA LEU A 2 15.51 -12.82 20.17
C LEU A 2 14.37 -11.80 20.00
N SER A 3 13.95 -11.11 21.05
CA SER A 3 12.84 -10.14 21.01
C SER A 3 13.13 -8.87 20.18
N ALA A 4 14.39 -8.52 19.97
CA ALA A 4 14.77 -7.36 19.15
C ALA A 4 15.11 -7.76 17.70
N VAL A 5 15.54 -8.99 17.48
CA VAL A 5 15.96 -9.48 16.16
C VAL A 5 14.75 -9.74 15.25
N LEU A 6 13.67 -10.30 15.81
CA LEU A 6 12.47 -10.64 15.05
C LEU A 6 11.81 -9.42 14.40
N PRO A 7 11.55 -8.27 15.11
CA PRO A 7 11.01 -7.09 14.48
C PRO A 7 11.91 -6.52 13.38
N LEU A 8 13.21 -6.48 13.60
CA LEU A 8 14.18 -6.01 12.59
C LEU A 8 14.12 -6.88 11.34
N PHE A 9 14.21 -8.20 11.50
CA PHE A 9 14.16 -9.13 10.38
C PHE A 9 12.85 -9.01 9.61
N ALA A 10 11.72 -8.98 10.31
CA ALA A 10 10.40 -8.90 9.68
C ALA A 10 10.19 -7.57 8.93
N THR A 11 10.61 -6.44 9.51
CA THR A 11 10.48 -5.13 8.85
C THR A 11 11.42 -5.00 7.65
N ALA A 12 12.66 -5.47 7.76
CA ALA A 12 13.61 -5.45 6.66
C ALA A 12 13.14 -6.36 5.51
N THR A 13 12.66 -7.56 5.81
CA THR A 13 12.13 -8.50 4.82
C THR A 13 10.91 -7.92 4.10
N LEU A 14 9.99 -7.30 4.84
CA LEU A 14 8.84 -6.61 4.24
C LEU A 14 9.29 -5.47 3.32
N PHE A 15 10.21 -4.63 3.77
CA PHE A 15 10.73 -3.51 2.98
C PHE A 15 11.40 -3.98 1.69
N VAL A 16 12.30 -4.95 1.78
CA VAL A 16 12.98 -5.54 0.62
C VAL A 16 12.00 -6.23 -0.31
N GLY A 17 11.03 -6.98 0.23
CA GLY A 17 9.97 -7.63 -0.56
C GLY A 17 9.13 -6.64 -1.36
N LEU A 18 8.76 -5.51 -0.77
CA LEU A 18 8.03 -4.44 -1.45
C LEU A 18 8.88 -3.79 -2.55
N LEU A 19 10.15 -3.49 -2.28
CA LEU A 19 11.07 -2.96 -3.30
C LEU A 19 11.27 -3.94 -4.44
N ALA A 20 11.51 -5.21 -4.14
CA ALA A 20 11.66 -6.27 -5.15
C ALA A 20 10.41 -6.40 -6.02
N SER A 21 9.22 -6.34 -5.42
CA SER A 21 7.94 -6.34 -6.15
C SER A 21 7.84 -5.17 -7.12
N GLY A 22 8.19 -3.96 -6.67
CA GLY A 22 8.23 -2.76 -7.52
C GLY A 22 9.24 -2.90 -8.67
N VAL A 23 10.45 -3.40 -8.40
CA VAL A 23 11.47 -3.65 -9.42
C VAL A 23 11.01 -4.68 -10.44
N LEU A 24 10.50 -5.82 -10.01
CA LEU A 24 10.03 -6.89 -10.90
C LEU A 24 8.88 -6.42 -11.79
N LEU A 25 7.93 -5.65 -11.27
CA LEU A 25 6.86 -5.06 -12.06
C LEU A 25 7.39 -4.02 -13.06
N THR A 26 8.39 -3.22 -12.68
CA THR A 26 9.04 -2.26 -13.58
C THR A 26 9.78 -2.98 -14.70
N LEU A 27 10.50 -4.06 -14.39
CA LEU A 27 11.17 -4.90 -15.39
C LEU A 27 10.15 -5.53 -16.35
N ARG A 28 9.06 -6.08 -15.80
CA ARG A 28 7.96 -6.61 -16.61
C ARG A 28 7.37 -5.56 -17.52
N TRP A 29 7.14 -4.34 -17.02
CA TRP A 29 6.68 -3.21 -17.82
C TRP A 29 7.62 -2.87 -18.97
N ARG A 30 8.94 -2.97 -18.76
CA ARG A 30 9.96 -2.70 -19.81
C ARG A 30 10.03 -3.80 -20.87
N VAL A 31 9.98 -5.06 -20.45
CA VAL A 31 10.18 -6.22 -21.33
C VAL A 31 8.94 -6.49 -22.19
N ASP A 32 7.76 -6.27 -21.66
CA ASP A 32 6.52 -6.60 -22.36
C ASP A 32 6.10 -5.46 -23.31
N HIS A 33 6.80 -5.37 -24.45
CA HIS A 33 6.56 -4.35 -25.49
C HIS A 33 5.19 -4.43 -26.17
N ARG A 34 4.43 -5.52 -25.94
CA ARG A 34 3.13 -5.78 -26.56
C ARG A 34 1.96 -5.18 -25.78
N LEU A 35 2.21 -4.58 -24.64
CA LEU A 35 1.17 -3.94 -23.83
C LEU A 35 0.83 -2.56 -24.40
N GLU A 36 -0.28 -2.47 -25.09
CA GLU A 36 -0.84 -1.18 -25.55
C GLU A 36 -1.17 -0.24 -24.38
N ASP A 37 -1.43 -0.81 -23.20
CA ASP A 37 -1.72 -0.04 -21.98
C ASP A 37 -0.79 -0.44 -20.81
N ARG A 38 0.44 0.03 -20.89
CA ARG A 38 1.49 -0.24 -19.88
C ARG A 38 1.32 0.57 -18.60
N SER A 39 0.45 1.57 -18.63
CA SER A 39 0.39 2.56 -17.55
C SER A 39 0.00 1.93 -16.22
N PHE A 40 -0.90 0.94 -16.20
CA PHE A 40 -1.34 0.32 -14.95
C PHE A 40 -0.24 -0.50 -14.26
N VAL A 41 0.61 -1.22 -15.01
CA VAL A 41 1.73 -2.01 -14.44
C VAL A 41 2.75 -1.09 -13.79
N LEU A 42 3.08 0.02 -14.46
CA LEU A 42 3.97 1.04 -13.89
C LEU A 42 3.36 1.69 -12.65
N GLN A 43 2.07 1.98 -12.67
CA GLN A 43 1.38 2.54 -11.50
C GLN A 43 1.40 1.57 -10.32
N TRP A 44 1.21 0.26 -10.55
CA TRP A 44 1.38 -0.75 -9.51
C TRP A 44 2.82 -0.79 -8.98
N ALA A 45 3.81 -0.74 -9.86
CA ALA A 45 5.22 -0.69 -9.46
C ALA A 45 5.50 0.52 -8.56
N LEU A 46 5.03 1.71 -8.95
CA LEU A 46 5.14 2.93 -8.15
C LEU A 46 4.40 2.80 -6.81
N GLY A 47 3.21 2.20 -6.82
CA GLY A 47 2.47 1.89 -5.59
C GLY A 47 3.30 1.05 -4.61
N PHE A 48 3.97 0.00 -5.09
CA PHE A 48 4.86 -0.82 -4.26
C PHE A 48 6.07 -0.05 -3.76
N PHE A 49 6.70 0.80 -4.56
CA PHE A 49 7.82 1.63 -4.11
C PHE A 49 7.41 2.59 -3.00
N PHE A 50 6.30 3.31 -3.17
CA PHE A 50 5.79 4.18 -2.13
C PHE A 50 5.35 3.40 -0.89
N PHE A 51 4.78 2.21 -1.06
CA PHE A 51 4.42 1.36 0.06
C PHE A 51 5.65 0.83 0.81
N ALA A 52 6.79 0.60 0.14
CA ALA A 52 8.07 0.35 0.79
C ALA A 52 8.51 1.55 1.64
N LEU A 53 8.44 2.77 1.09
CA LEU A 53 8.83 3.98 1.81
C LEU A 53 8.03 4.21 3.10
N VAL A 54 6.76 3.77 3.16
CA VAL A 54 5.96 3.78 4.41
C VAL A 54 6.64 3.00 5.53
N ASN A 55 7.38 1.94 5.20
CA ASN A 55 8.02 1.07 6.20
C ASN A 55 9.46 1.51 6.52
N LEU A 56 10.06 2.40 5.72
CA LEU A 56 11.44 2.84 5.90
C LEU A 56 11.73 3.41 7.31
N PRO A 57 10.89 4.30 7.88
CA PRO A 57 11.14 4.83 9.23
C PRO A 57 11.27 3.73 10.29
N VAL A 58 10.43 2.72 10.22
CA VAL A 58 10.45 1.62 11.20
C VAL A 58 11.67 0.73 11.02
N VAL A 59 12.10 0.49 9.78
CA VAL A 59 13.37 -0.22 9.50
C VAL A 59 14.55 0.54 10.10
N LEU A 60 14.62 1.86 9.91
CA LEU A 60 15.68 2.70 10.44
C LEU A 60 15.70 2.69 11.98
N ILE A 61 14.54 2.76 12.63
CA ILE A 61 14.42 2.67 14.09
C ILE A 61 14.92 1.30 14.57
N ASN A 62 14.53 0.22 13.93
CA ASN A 62 14.94 -1.13 14.29
C ASN A 62 16.44 -1.40 14.03
N LEU A 63 17.07 -0.67 13.11
CA LEU A 63 18.51 -0.68 12.90
C LEU A 63 19.29 0.10 13.95
N GLY A 64 18.61 0.70 14.94
CA GLY A 64 19.25 1.53 15.96
C GLY A 64 19.70 2.90 15.44
N LEU A 65 19.33 3.26 14.23
CA LEU A 65 19.49 4.61 13.69
C LEU A 65 18.42 5.52 14.30
N SER A 66 18.28 5.47 15.64
CA SER A 66 17.42 6.37 16.37
C SER A 66 18.03 7.78 16.30
N ALA A 67 17.68 8.49 15.25
CA ALA A 67 17.78 9.93 15.26
C ALA A 67 17.12 10.44 16.54
N SER A 68 17.67 11.48 17.12
CA SER A 68 17.08 12.17 18.25
C SER A 68 15.55 12.26 18.10
N PHE A 69 14.79 12.12 19.16
CA PHE A 69 13.32 12.14 19.17
C PHE A 69 12.68 13.25 18.30
N SER A 70 13.41 14.33 18.02
CA SER A 70 13.00 15.44 17.15
C SER A 70 12.77 15.06 15.68
N PHE A 71 13.35 13.98 15.16
CA PHE A 71 13.18 13.54 13.77
C PHE A 71 12.00 12.58 13.57
N ILE A 72 11.50 11.95 14.62
CA ILE A 72 10.39 10.99 14.54
C ILE A 72 9.14 11.59 13.86
N PRO A 73 8.67 12.81 14.22
CA PRO A 73 7.51 13.41 13.55
C PRO A 73 7.73 13.63 12.05
N VAL A 74 8.94 14.01 11.63
CA VAL A 74 9.28 14.23 10.22
C VAL A 74 9.24 12.90 9.45
N PHE A 75 9.84 11.84 9.99
CA PHE A 75 9.82 10.51 9.36
C PHE A 75 8.41 9.94 9.27
N PHE A 76 7.59 10.11 10.31
CA PHE A 76 6.19 9.71 10.26
C PHE A 76 5.40 10.48 9.20
N SER A 77 5.63 11.79 9.12
CA SER A 77 5.01 12.63 8.11
C SER A 77 5.36 12.19 6.69
N MET A 78 6.63 11.88 6.44
CA MET A 78 7.08 11.33 5.15
C MET A 78 6.45 9.96 4.86
N ALA A 79 6.35 9.08 5.87
CA ALA A 79 5.70 7.78 5.73
C ALA A 79 4.22 7.92 5.36
N LEU A 80 3.52 8.90 5.94
CA LEU A 80 2.11 9.17 5.64
C LEU A 80 1.91 9.74 4.24
N LEU A 81 2.78 10.65 3.79
CA LEU A 81 2.76 11.13 2.40
C LEU A 81 3.04 9.99 1.42
N ALA A 82 3.97 9.10 1.74
CA ALA A 82 4.23 7.91 0.94
C ALA A 82 3.02 6.97 0.92
N ALA A 83 2.29 6.80 2.04
CA ALA A 83 1.06 6.01 2.10
C ALA A 83 -0.05 6.59 1.21
N LEU A 84 -0.20 7.92 1.21
CA LEU A 84 -1.13 8.61 0.31
C LEU A 84 -0.74 8.42 -1.16
N ALA A 85 0.54 8.55 -1.50
CA ALA A 85 1.03 8.31 -2.85
C ALA A 85 0.80 6.86 -3.29
N ALA A 86 1.11 5.87 -2.44
CA ALA A 86 0.83 4.47 -2.70
C ALA A 86 -0.66 4.25 -2.98
N THR A 87 -1.53 4.85 -2.16
CA THR A 87 -2.99 4.81 -2.33
C THR A 87 -3.41 5.34 -3.70
N LEU A 88 -2.87 6.49 -4.09
CA LEU A 88 -3.16 7.11 -5.38
C LEU A 88 -2.80 6.18 -6.55
N PHE A 89 -1.59 5.61 -6.53
CA PHE A 89 -1.11 4.76 -7.61
C PHE A 89 -1.88 3.44 -7.69
N PHE A 90 -2.16 2.79 -6.57
CA PHE A 90 -2.98 1.58 -6.55
C PHE A 90 -4.41 1.84 -7.02
N TYR A 91 -5.02 2.95 -6.60
CA TYR A 91 -6.34 3.35 -7.05
C TYR A 91 -6.35 3.60 -8.57
N ARG A 92 -5.45 4.43 -9.08
CA ARG A 92 -5.36 4.73 -10.52
C ARG A 92 -5.17 3.47 -11.36
N ALA A 93 -4.28 2.59 -10.93
CA ALA A 93 -4.04 1.33 -11.62
C ALA A 93 -5.30 0.47 -11.67
N THR A 94 -6.04 0.35 -10.56
CA THR A 94 -7.27 -0.44 -10.52
C THR A 94 -8.39 0.19 -11.34
N VAL A 95 -8.60 1.50 -11.21
CA VAL A 95 -9.65 2.21 -11.95
C VAL A 95 -9.36 2.23 -13.45
N SER A 96 -8.09 2.28 -13.87
CA SER A 96 -7.74 2.19 -15.30
C SER A 96 -8.16 0.88 -15.94
N ILE A 97 -8.26 -0.19 -15.14
CA ILE A 97 -8.77 -1.49 -15.59
C ILE A 97 -10.31 -1.51 -15.61
N LEU A 98 -10.96 -0.76 -14.70
CA LEU A 98 -12.41 -0.81 -14.49
C LEU A 98 -13.19 0.14 -15.40
N THR A 99 -12.63 1.30 -15.73
CA THR A 99 -13.36 2.34 -16.48
C THR A 99 -12.43 3.17 -17.36
N PRO A 100 -12.88 3.55 -18.57
CA PRO A 100 -12.17 4.47 -19.43
C PRO A 100 -12.28 5.94 -18.98
N SER A 101 -13.09 6.25 -17.97
CA SER A 101 -13.33 7.61 -17.51
C SER A 101 -12.05 8.28 -16.98
N ARG A 102 -11.57 9.33 -17.66
CA ARG A 102 -10.44 10.13 -17.22
C ARG A 102 -10.69 10.85 -15.89
N ILE A 103 -11.95 11.28 -15.66
CA ILE A 103 -12.30 11.97 -14.41
C ILE A 103 -12.13 11.02 -13.23
N ALA A 104 -12.69 9.81 -13.29
CA ALA A 104 -12.58 8.83 -12.23
C ALA A 104 -11.14 8.36 -12.03
N ARG A 105 -10.37 8.22 -13.12
CA ARG A 105 -9.01 7.70 -13.09
C ARG A 105 -7.96 8.72 -12.62
N ASP A 106 -8.04 9.96 -13.11
CA ASP A 106 -6.97 10.94 -12.97
C ASP A 106 -7.37 12.13 -12.11
N VAL A 107 -8.53 12.72 -12.35
CA VAL A 107 -8.93 13.98 -11.70
C VAL A 107 -9.35 13.75 -10.26
N PHE A 108 -10.24 12.81 -10.02
CA PHE A 108 -10.76 12.54 -8.67
C PHE A 108 -9.68 12.15 -7.66
N PRO A 109 -8.80 11.15 -7.94
CA PRO A 109 -7.76 10.78 -6.99
C PRO A 109 -6.70 11.89 -6.80
N LEU A 110 -6.40 12.66 -7.84
CA LEU A 110 -5.49 13.80 -7.73
C LEU A 110 -6.07 14.90 -6.84
N ALA A 111 -7.34 15.24 -7.02
CA ALA A 111 -8.03 16.24 -6.19
C ALA A 111 -8.09 15.81 -4.72
N LEU A 112 -8.41 14.53 -4.46
CA LEU A 112 -8.34 13.95 -3.13
C LEU A 112 -6.93 14.05 -2.53
N TYR A 113 -5.92 13.62 -3.27
CA TYR A 113 -4.53 13.67 -2.83
C TYR A 113 -4.08 15.08 -2.48
N LEU A 114 -4.36 16.05 -3.35
CA LEU A 114 -4.03 17.46 -3.12
C LEU A 114 -4.79 18.03 -1.92
N GLY A 115 -6.09 17.73 -1.79
CA GLY A 115 -6.88 18.14 -0.63
C GLY A 115 -6.29 17.61 0.68
N PHE A 116 -5.92 16.33 0.71
CA PHE A 116 -5.25 15.76 1.88
C PHE A 116 -3.86 16.34 2.14
N ALA A 117 -3.07 16.60 1.10
CA ALA A 117 -1.76 17.22 1.26
C ALA A 117 -1.87 18.65 1.84
N VAL A 118 -2.88 19.42 1.40
CA VAL A 118 -3.15 20.75 1.96
C VAL A 118 -3.59 20.67 3.42
N ILE A 119 -4.55 19.79 3.74
CA ILE A 119 -5.00 19.59 5.13
C ILE A 119 -3.81 19.16 6.01
N PHE A 120 -2.99 18.23 5.50
CA PHE A 120 -1.79 17.77 6.17
C PHE A 120 -0.83 18.93 6.49
N LEU A 121 -0.46 19.71 5.48
CA LEU A 121 0.44 20.84 5.65
C LEU A 121 -0.11 21.86 6.66
N THR A 122 -1.40 22.15 6.58
CA THR A 122 -2.06 23.08 7.51
C THR A 122 -1.99 22.58 8.94
N LEU A 123 -2.32 21.32 9.18
CA LEU A 123 -2.26 20.71 10.52
C LEU A 123 -0.83 20.63 11.04
N PHE A 124 0.13 20.28 10.18
CA PHE A 124 1.53 20.18 10.54
C PHE A 124 2.13 21.55 10.94
N LEU A 125 1.71 22.61 10.27
CA LEU A 125 2.18 23.96 10.55
C LEU A 125 1.51 24.57 11.78
N GLN A 126 0.22 24.29 12.01
CA GLN A 126 -0.56 24.90 13.09
C GLN A 126 -0.50 24.13 14.42
N GLU A 127 -0.57 22.80 14.36
CA GLU A 127 -0.67 21.95 15.55
C GLU A 127 0.33 20.78 15.47
N ARG A 128 1.62 21.12 15.51
CA ARG A 128 2.71 20.15 15.32
C ARG A 128 2.64 18.94 16.24
N GLU A 129 2.20 19.13 17.49
CA GLU A 129 2.09 18.05 18.47
C GLU A 129 0.92 17.09 18.19
N LYS A 130 -0.20 17.62 17.67
CA LYS A 130 -1.39 16.81 17.34
C LYS A 130 -1.34 16.25 15.93
N ALA A 131 -0.47 16.78 15.07
CA ALA A 131 -0.38 16.40 13.67
C ALA A 131 -0.21 14.87 13.47
N PRO A 132 0.63 14.14 14.23
CA PRO A 132 0.75 12.70 14.07
C PRO A 132 -0.56 11.94 14.30
N THR A 133 -1.32 12.31 15.34
CA THR A 133 -2.60 11.66 15.66
C THR A 133 -3.66 11.92 14.60
N LEU A 134 -3.80 13.17 14.19
CA LEU A 134 -4.76 13.56 13.15
C LEU A 134 -4.43 12.91 11.81
N LEU A 135 -3.14 12.87 11.46
CA LEU A 135 -2.67 12.18 10.27
C LEU A 135 -2.94 10.68 10.31
N GLY A 136 -2.72 10.06 11.45
CA GLY A 136 -3.06 8.67 11.65
C GLY A 136 -4.53 8.41 11.39
N LEU A 137 -5.43 9.23 11.92
CA LEU A 137 -6.87 9.16 11.66
C LEU A 137 -7.18 9.31 10.17
N PHE A 138 -6.56 10.26 9.48
CA PHE A 138 -6.74 10.43 8.04
C PHE A 138 -6.28 9.22 7.23
N VAL A 139 -5.11 8.65 7.57
CA VAL A 139 -4.61 7.45 6.86
C VAL A 139 -5.56 6.28 7.07
N VAL A 140 -6.10 6.07 8.25
CA VAL A 140 -7.12 5.04 8.51
C VAL A 140 -8.39 5.33 7.73
N ALA A 141 -8.90 6.55 7.81
CA ALA A 141 -10.12 6.95 7.10
C ALA A 141 -10.00 6.79 5.59
N LEU A 142 -8.80 6.94 5.03
CA LEU A 142 -8.53 6.71 3.59
C LEU A 142 -8.26 5.24 3.26
N SER A 143 -7.56 4.52 4.13
CA SER A 143 -7.19 3.14 3.86
C SER A 143 -8.40 2.22 3.84
N ILE A 144 -9.39 2.43 4.70
CA ILE A 144 -10.61 1.61 4.76
C ILE A 144 -11.35 1.61 3.42
N PRO A 145 -11.82 2.75 2.88
CA PRO A 145 -12.54 2.75 1.60
C PRO A 145 -11.65 2.30 0.43
N ARG A 146 -10.35 2.62 0.44
CA ARG A 146 -9.42 2.13 -0.56
C ARG A 146 -9.34 0.60 -0.56
N ASP A 147 -9.07 0.00 0.59
CA ASP A 147 -8.81 -1.44 0.71
C ASP A 147 -10.09 -2.23 0.41
N LEU A 148 -11.26 -1.71 0.83
CA LEU A 148 -12.55 -2.26 0.46
C LEU A 148 -12.80 -2.15 -1.06
N PHE A 149 -12.55 -1.00 -1.65
CA PHE A 149 -12.70 -0.80 -3.09
C PHE A 149 -11.80 -1.74 -3.89
N LEU A 150 -10.52 -1.84 -3.53
CA LEU A 150 -9.57 -2.72 -4.22
C LEU A 150 -9.96 -4.19 -4.03
N SER A 151 -10.33 -4.59 -2.83
CA SER A 151 -10.75 -5.96 -2.55
C SER A 151 -12.01 -6.34 -3.33
N THR A 152 -13.06 -5.52 -3.27
CA THR A 152 -14.33 -5.80 -3.97
C THR A 152 -14.16 -5.80 -5.47
N SER A 153 -13.34 -4.90 -6.02
CA SER A 153 -13.04 -4.84 -7.44
C SER A 153 -12.35 -6.13 -7.94
N PHE A 154 -11.32 -6.58 -7.24
CA PHE A 154 -10.63 -7.82 -7.62
C PHE A 154 -11.46 -9.07 -7.34
N PHE A 155 -12.32 -9.06 -6.33
CA PHE A 155 -13.29 -10.14 -6.12
C PHE A 155 -14.33 -10.20 -7.24
N HIS A 156 -14.81 -9.05 -7.70
CA HIS A 156 -15.68 -8.97 -8.87
C HIS A 156 -14.99 -9.55 -10.13
N PHE A 157 -13.71 -9.22 -10.35
CA PHE A 157 -12.93 -9.83 -11.43
C PHE A 157 -12.79 -11.33 -11.29
N PHE A 158 -12.58 -11.83 -10.08
CA PHE A 158 -12.55 -13.27 -9.82
C PHE A 158 -13.85 -13.96 -10.22
N LEU A 159 -15.00 -13.35 -9.92
CA LEU A 159 -16.31 -13.93 -10.23
C LEU A 159 -16.69 -13.83 -11.72
N HIS A 160 -16.39 -12.71 -12.35
CA HIS A 160 -16.96 -12.36 -13.66
C HIS A 160 -15.93 -12.16 -14.78
N GLY A 161 -14.67 -11.88 -14.46
CA GLY A 161 -13.65 -11.42 -15.41
C GLY A 161 -13.01 -12.50 -16.26
N PHE A 162 -13.25 -13.79 -16.01
CA PHE A 162 -12.58 -14.87 -16.73
C PHE A 162 -13.58 -15.89 -17.25
N ARG A 163 -13.98 -15.72 -18.50
CA ARG A 163 -14.70 -16.74 -19.27
C ARG A 163 -13.67 -17.63 -19.97
N GLY A 164 -13.16 -18.69 -19.32
CA GLY A 164 -12.24 -19.62 -19.94
C GLY A 164 -11.65 -20.66 -18.98
N PRO A 165 -11.07 -21.75 -19.49
CA PRO A 165 -10.63 -22.90 -18.69
C PRO A 165 -9.35 -22.66 -17.87
N GLU A 166 -8.69 -21.51 -17.98
CA GLU A 166 -7.42 -21.25 -17.31
C GLU A 166 -7.64 -20.88 -15.83
N THR A 167 -7.73 -21.89 -14.99
CA THR A 167 -7.92 -21.77 -13.52
C THR A 167 -6.83 -20.92 -12.86
N ALA A 168 -5.60 -20.96 -13.36
CA ALA A 168 -4.48 -20.16 -12.84
C ALA A 168 -4.72 -18.65 -12.94
N ARG A 169 -5.40 -18.19 -14.01
CA ARG A 169 -5.72 -16.78 -14.19
C ARG A 169 -6.80 -16.28 -13.25
N ARG A 170 -7.68 -17.16 -12.75
CA ARG A 170 -8.72 -16.81 -11.78
C ARG A 170 -8.18 -16.64 -10.37
N ILE A 171 -7.15 -17.40 -10.00
CA ILE A 171 -6.56 -17.36 -8.66
C ILE A 171 -5.91 -16.00 -8.38
N GLY A 172 -5.31 -15.35 -9.39
CA GLY A 172 -4.65 -14.06 -9.22
C GLY A 172 -5.54 -12.98 -8.59
N PRO A 173 -6.69 -12.62 -9.19
CA PRO A 173 -7.63 -11.66 -8.61
C PRO A 173 -8.14 -12.04 -7.22
N LEU A 174 -8.36 -13.33 -6.95
CA LEU A 174 -8.76 -13.80 -5.63
C LEU A 174 -7.67 -13.53 -4.59
N LEU A 175 -6.41 -13.87 -4.90
CA LEU A 175 -5.28 -13.58 -4.00
C LEU A 175 -5.13 -12.09 -3.73
N ILE A 176 -5.29 -11.24 -4.75
CA ILE A 176 -5.23 -9.80 -4.60
C ILE A 176 -6.37 -9.29 -3.71
N SER A 177 -7.59 -9.78 -3.92
CA SER A 177 -8.74 -9.44 -3.09
C SER A 177 -8.52 -9.81 -1.62
N MET A 178 -8.10 -11.04 -1.36
CA MET A 178 -7.80 -11.52 0.00
C MET A 178 -6.66 -10.73 0.65
N ALA A 179 -5.63 -10.37 -0.14
CA ALA A 179 -4.52 -9.56 0.34
C ALA A 179 -4.99 -8.17 0.80
N TRP A 180 -5.87 -7.51 0.05
CA TRP A 180 -6.41 -6.20 0.46
C TRP A 180 -7.30 -6.28 1.69
N ILE A 181 -8.08 -7.34 1.86
CA ILE A 181 -8.82 -7.60 3.13
C ILE A 181 -7.82 -7.79 4.27
N GLY A 182 -6.77 -8.57 4.07
CA GLY A 182 -5.72 -8.77 5.07
C GLY A 182 -5.03 -7.46 5.46
N ILE A 183 -4.68 -6.61 4.49
CA ILE A 183 -4.10 -5.28 4.74
C ILE A 183 -5.07 -4.42 5.55
N LEU A 184 -6.35 -4.41 5.20
CA LEU A 184 -7.38 -3.67 5.93
C LEU A 184 -7.45 -4.10 7.40
N ILE A 185 -7.56 -5.40 7.65
CA ILE A 185 -7.63 -5.94 9.01
C ILE A 185 -6.37 -5.56 9.80
N LEU A 186 -5.19 -5.74 9.22
CA LEU A 186 -3.92 -5.41 9.86
C LEU A 186 -3.79 -3.91 10.15
N ASN A 187 -4.26 -3.06 9.24
CA ASN A 187 -4.25 -1.61 9.46
C ASN A 187 -5.20 -1.22 10.60
N VAL A 188 -6.42 -1.74 10.62
CA VAL A 188 -7.40 -1.47 11.68
C VAL A 188 -6.85 -1.93 13.05
N VAL A 189 -6.32 -3.14 13.14
CA VAL A 189 -5.77 -3.68 14.39
C VAL A 189 -4.60 -2.85 14.91
N VAL A 190 -3.65 -2.49 14.03
CA VAL A 190 -2.48 -1.68 14.45
C VAL A 190 -2.90 -0.30 14.91
N TRP A 191 -3.89 0.31 14.27
CA TRP A 191 -4.38 1.61 14.69
C TRP A 191 -5.06 1.57 16.05
N PHE A 192 -5.87 0.55 16.33
CA PHE A 192 -6.43 0.34 17.66
C PHE A 192 -5.34 0.19 18.72
N GLU A 193 -4.26 -0.50 18.41
CA GLU A 193 -3.10 -0.61 19.31
C GLU A 193 -2.40 0.74 19.50
N LEU A 194 -2.18 1.51 18.44
CA LEU A 194 -1.49 2.79 18.52
C LEU A 194 -2.28 3.84 19.31
N PHE A 195 -3.60 3.91 19.14
CA PHE A 195 -4.44 4.88 19.85
C PHE A 195 -4.50 4.68 21.37
N ARG A 196 -4.02 3.55 21.89
CA ARG A 196 -3.87 3.34 23.33
C ARG A 196 -2.66 4.04 23.93
N TYR A 197 -1.76 4.58 23.08
CA TYR A 197 -0.51 5.21 23.49
C TYR A 197 -0.44 6.64 23.00
N PRO A 198 0.27 7.52 23.74
CA PRO A 198 0.59 8.86 23.25
C PRO A 198 1.38 8.78 21.93
N PRO A 199 1.20 9.76 21.01
CA PRO A 199 1.86 9.77 19.70
C PRO A 199 3.38 9.61 19.74
N ASP A 200 4.03 10.14 20.77
CA ASP A 200 5.49 10.05 20.95
C ASP A 200 5.99 8.62 21.11
N PHE A 201 5.14 7.71 21.57
CA PHE A 201 5.45 6.29 21.75
C PHE A 201 5.11 5.42 20.52
N TRP A 202 4.44 5.96 19.52
CA TRP A 202 3.98 5.15 18.36
C TRP A 202 5.13 4.50 17.62
N ALA A 203 6.24 5.21 17.42
CA ALA A 203 7.40 4.64 16.72
C ALA A 203 7.98 3.44 17.49
N ILE A 204 8.12 3.57 18.82
CA ILE A 204 8.61 2.51 19.70
C ILE A 204 7.61 1.34 19.70
N ARG A 205 6.32 1.64 19.79
CA ARG A 205 5.28 0.61 19.79
C ARG A 205 5.22 -0.13 18.47
N LEU A 206 5.23 0.56 17.33
CA LEU A 206 5.29 -0.06 16.01
C LEU A 206 6.50 -0.96 15.86
N SER A 207 7.68 -0.52 16.29
CA SER A 207 8.89 -1.34 16.20
C SER A 207 8.79 -2.64 17.01
N SER A 208 7.98 -2.68 18.07
CA SER A 208 7.77 -3.86 18.92
C SER A 208 6.74 -4.87 18.37
N LEU A 209 5.95 -4.50 17.35
CA LEU A 209 4.89 -5.35 16.80
C LEU A 209 5.42 -6.34 15.74
N GLY A 210 6.37 -7.19 16.13
CA GLY A 210 6.99 -8.17 15.22
C GLY A 210 5.97 -9.05 14.48
N TRP A 211 4.93 -9.53 15.17
CA TRP A 211 3.87 -10.35 14.59
C TRP A 211 3.11 -9.64 13.45
N TRP A 212 2.89 -8.34 13.58
CA TRP A 212 2.20 -7.53 12.58
C TRP A 212 3.01 -7.44 11.27
N TYR A 213 4.33 -7.27 11.38
CA TYR A 213 5.21 -7.25 10.20
C TYR A 213 5.28 -8.59 9.50
N VAL A 214 5.31 -9.69 10.27
CA VAL A 214 5.26 -11.05 9.70
C VAL A 214 3.94 -11.25 8.95
N ALA A 215 2.80 -10.93 9.58
CA ALA A 215 1.50 -11.04 8.92
C ALA A 215 1.42 -10.15 7.66
N ARG A 216 1.92 -8.92 7.74
CA ARG A 216 1.97 -7.99 6.60
C ARG A 216 2.86 -8.49 5.48
N PHE A 217 3.96 -9.16 5.79
CA PHE A 217 4.82 -9.80 4.79
C PHE A 217 4.05 -10.87 4.00
N PHE A 218 3.34 -11.77 4.67
CA PHE A 218 2.54 -12.81 4.00
C PHE A 218 1.43 -12.20 3.13
N VAL A 219 0.72 -11.22 3.63
CA VAL A 219 -0.34 -10.52 2.88
C VAL A 219 0.25 -9.82 1.65
N THR A 220 1.42 -9.19 1.77
CA THR A 220 2.11 -8.56 0.65
C THR A 220 2.62 -9.58 -0.36
N ALA A 221 3.12 -10.73 0.10
CA ALA A 221 3.51 -11.83 -0.79
C ALA A 221 2.31 -12.38 -1.57
N MET A 222 1.13 -12.51 -0.94
CA MET A 222 -0.11 -12.86 -1.62
C MET A 222 -0.49 -11.83 -2.67
N LEU A 223 -0.39 -10.53 -2.34
CA LEU A 223 -0.66 -9.45 -3.27
C LEU A 223 0.25 -9.55 -4.51
N PHE A 224 1.54 -9.73 -4.31
CA PHE A 224 2.51 -9.90 -5.39
C PHE A 224 2.24 -11.17 -6.22
N ALA A 225 2.03 -12.32 -5.55
CA ALA A 225 1.71 -13.59 -6.21
C ALA A 225 0.44 -13.49 -7.08
N GLY A 226 -0.55 -12.71 -6.62
CA GLY A 226 -1.77 -12.47 -7.37
C GLY A 226 -1.57 -11.67 -8.66
N PHE A 227 -0.54 -10.83 -8.74
CA PHE A 227 -0.22 -10.08 -9.97
C PHE A 227 0.53 -10.87 -11.02
N LEU A 228 1.26 -11.91 -10.65
CA LEU A 228 2.07 -12.69 -11.59
C LEU A 228 1.26 -13.33 -12.73
N PRO A 229 0.08 -13.96 -12.48
CA PRO A 229 -0.71 -14.57 -13.52
C PRO A 229 -1.63 -13.62 -14.31
N LEU A 230 -1.72 -12.32 -13.94
CA LEU A 230 -2.60 -11.39 -14.63
C LEU A 230 -2.16 -11.21 -16.08
N PRO A 231 -3.11 -11.32 -17.04
CA PRO A 231 -2.78 -11.18 -18.44
C PRO A 231 -2.34 -9.75 -18.76
N PRO A 232 -1.38 -9.60 -19.68
CA PRO A 232 -0.90 -8.29 -20.08
C PRO A 232 -1.91 -7.45 -20.87
N LYS A 233 -3.03 -8.01 -21.34
CA LYS A 233 -4.00 -7.31 -22.20
C LYS A 233 -5.31 -7.01 -21.49
N GLN A 234 -5.69 -5.74 -21.47
CA GLN A 234 -7.02 -5.28 -21.02
C GLN A 234 -8.16 -5.76 -21.89
N LYS A 235 -7.94 -6.02 -23.20
CA LYS A 235 -8.99 -6.47 -24.12
C LYS A 235 -9.73 -7.74 -23.66
N ALA A 236 -9.10 -8.56 -22.82
CA ALA A 236 -9.75 -9.77 -22.30
C ALA A 236 -10.85 -9.49 -21.25
N PHE A 237 -10.95 -8.27 -20.72
CA PHE A 237 -11.92 -7.93 -19.68
C PHE A 237 -13.20 -7.24 -20.21
N PHE A 238 -13.14 -6.67 -21.42
CA PHE A 238 -14.21 -5.82 -21.98
C PHE A 238 -14.79 -6.31 -23.32
N GLU A 239 -14.30 -7.40 -23.87
CA GLU A 239 -14.96 -8.00 -25.04
C GLU A 239 -16.17 -8.83 -24.56
N PRO A 240 -17.40 -8.54 -25.11
CA PRO A 240 -18.63 -9.21 -24.71
C PRO A 240 -18.65 -10.69 -25.05
#